data_756db14cf3f8e34303917f4df471d98d
#
_entry.id   756db14cf3f8e34303917f4df471d98d
#
_cell.length_a   1.000
_cell.length_b   1.000
_cell.length_c   1.000
_cell.angle_alpha   90.00
_cell.angle_beta   90.00
_cell.angle_gamma   90.00
#
_symmetry.space_group_name_H-M   'P 1'
#
loop_
_entity.id
_entity.type
_entity.pdbx_description
1 polymer ?
#
loop_
_entity_poly.entity_id
_entity_poly.type
_entity_poly.pdbx_seq_one_letter_code
_entity_poly.pdbx_strand_id
1 'polypeptide(L)'
;MNYTTTTNGAITNQTSGKECLDLFQRIGNMRHHDRLHILEDFNKAYTDDKELATQVLFWARAARVGSGERKTFHTILSEIGKTSPDFISDNAKTIAELGYWKDLIDYLDIPKVVSTFAQAIRDKDRLACKWAPRKCAVIRDELKMTNKEYRKWLKEHSETVEQTMSMKRWGKVEYSSVPGSAMRKYSGAFDKNDSQRFGDWKEDKTSKASVSATYPHEVLKCDDSALADKLWSNLPDLLSESDENILPMIDVSGSMMGQPLAVAISLG
;
A
#
# COMPACT_ATOMS: atom_id res chain seq x y z
N MET A 1 15.33 -33.68 0.59
CA MET A 1 14.98 -32.47 -0.17
C MET A 1 14.18 -32.91 -1.38
N ASN A 2 12.98 -32.38 -1.58
CA ASN A 2 12.18 -32.72 -2.75
C ASN A 2 12.51 -31.70 -3.85
N TYR A 3 12.99 -32.19 -4.97
CA TYR A 3 13.25 -31.39 -6.16
C TYR A 3 11.98 -31.27 -7.02
N THR A 4 11.83 -30.15 -7.68
CA THR A 4 10.82 -29.89 -8.70
C THR A 4 11.48 -29.15 -9.87
N THR A 5 10.76 -28.93 -10.94
CA THR A 5 11.26 -28.16 -12.08
C THR A 5 10.47 -26.88 -12.22
N THR A 6 11.17 -25.78 -12.51
CA THR A 6 10.55 -24.51 -12.90
C THR A 6 9.84 -24.64 -14.25
N THR A 7 9.02 -23.67 -14.61
CA THR A 7 8.36 -23.59 -15.93
C THR A 7 9.38 -23.69 -17.11
N ASN A 8 10.61 -23.23 -16.87
CA ASN A 8 11.69 -23.28 -17.87
C ASN A 8 12.54 -24.57 -17.82
N GLY A 9 12.11 -25.55 -17.01
CA GLY A 9 12.80 -26.86 -16.90
C GLY A 9 14.02 -26.87 -15.98
N ALA A 10 14.34 -25.77 -15.28
CA ALA A 10 15.43 -25.74 -14.32
C ALA A 10 15.05 -26.51 -13.03
N ILE A 11 15.99 -27.27 -12.49
CA ILE A 11 15.81 -28.02 -11.25
C ILE A 11 15.85 -27.02 -10.07
N THR A 12 14.85 -27.08 -9.21
CA THR A 12 14.77 -26.27 -8.00
C THR A 12 14.25 -27.08 -6.81
N ASN A 13 14.39 -26.57 -5.62
CA ASN A 13 13.78 -27.17 -4.42
C ASN A 13 12.28 -26.86 -4.40
N GLN A 14 11.46 -27.86 -4.08
CA GLN A 14 10.02 -27.69 -3.90
C GLN A 14 9.69 -26.90 -2.63
N THR A 15 10.53 -27.00 -1.61
CA THR A 15 10.41 -26.34 -0.31
C THR A 15 11.79 -26.02 0.25
N SER A 16 11.88 -24.96 1.04
CA SER A 16 13.09 -24.64 1.83
C SER A 16 13.23 -25.53 3.07
N GLY A 17 12.19 -26.30 3.42
CA GLY A 17 12.07 -27.03 4.67
C GLY A 17 11.64 -26.16 5.86
N LYS A 18 11.25 -24.90 5.61
CA LYS A 18 10.72 -23.95 6.61
C LYS A 18 9.44 -23.30 6.05
N GLU A 19 8.31 -23.61 6.62
CA GLU A 19 7.01 -23.22 6.11
C GLU A 19 6.83 -21.70 6.02
N CYS A 20 7.33 -20.95 7.02
CA CYS A 20 7.25 -19.49 7.00
C CYS A 20 8.11 -18.86 5.90
N LEU A 21 9.28 -19.43 5.58
CA LEU A 21 10.11 -18.94 4.47
C LEU A 21 9.45 -19.25 3.12
N ASP A 22 8.85 -20.42 2.98
CA ASP A 22 8.12 -20.82 1.77
C ASP A 22 6.89 -19.92 1.57
N LEU A 23 6.17 -19.61 2.65
CA LEU A 23 5.06 -18.64 2.62
C LEU A 23 5.55 -17.26 2.18
N PHE A 24 6.64 -16.76 2.77
CA PHE A 24 7.19 -15.43 2.42
C PHE A 24 7.53 -15.32 0.93
N GLN A 25 8.15 -16.34 0.37
CA GLN A 25 8.51 -16.35 -1.06
C GLN A 25 7.29 -16.41 -1.98
N ARG A 26 6.22 -17.12 -1.58
CA ARG A 26 5.03 -17.35 -2.42
C ARG A 26 3.93 -16.31 -2.25
N ILE A 27 3.82 -15.68 -1.09
CA ILE A 27 2.64 -14.89 -0.70
C ILE A 27 2.30 -13.76 -1.69
N GLY A 28 3.30 -13.17 -2.33
CA GLY A 28 3.11 -12.11 -3.34
C GLY A 28 2.45 -12.60 -4.64
N ASN A 29 2.55 -13.89 -4.97
CA ASN A 29 1.95 -14.50 -6.15
C ASN A 29 0.66 -15.29 -5.87
N MET A 30 0.32 -15.50 -4.60
CA MET A 30 -0.85 -16.29 -4.20
C MET A 30 -2.19 -15.68 -4.61
N ARG A 31 -2.21 -14.42 -5.04
CA ARG A 31 -3.42 -13.75 -5.59
C ARG A 31 -4.05 -14.50 -6.76
N HIS A 32 -3.27 -15.32 -7.46
CA HIS A 32 -3.73 -16.12 -8.62
C HIS A 32 -4.24 -17.49 -8.21
N HIS A 33 -4.01 -17.91 -6.98
CA HIS A 33 -4.47 -19.18 -6.43
C HIS A 33 -5.92 -19.10 -5.95
N ASP A 34 -6.56 -20.27 -5.80
CA ASP A 34 -7.85 -20.37 -5.16
C ASP A 34 -7.75 -20.16 -3.62
N ARG A 35 -8.91 -19.97 -3.00
CA ARG A 35 -8.99 -19.69 -1.55
C ARG A 35 -8.42 -20.81 -0.69
N LEU A 36 -8.68 -22.08 -1.05
CA LEU A 36 -8.27 -23.22 -0.23
C LEU A 36 -6.74 -23.32 -0.21
N HIS A 37 -6.11 -23.21 -1.36
CA HIS A 37 -4.66 -23.25 -1.48
C HIS A 37 -3.97 -22.12 -0.68
N ILE A 38 -4.51 -20.91 -0.74
CA ILE A 38 -4.02 -19.77 0.05
C ILE A 38 -4.08 -20.08 1.55
N LEU A 39 -5.21 -20.63 2.02
CA LEU A 39 -5.40 -20.94 3.43
C LEU A 39 -4.56 -22.13 3.90
N GLU A 40 -4.39 -23.16 3.07
CA GLU A 40 -3.54 -24.30 3.37
C GLU A 40 -2.08 -23.88 3.57
N ASP A 41 -1.52 -23.08 2.66
CA ASP A 41 -0.13 -22.61 2.76
C ASP A 41 0.05 -21.69 3.98
N PHE A 42 -0.90 -20.80 4.24
CA PHE A 42 -0.85 -19.96 5.44
C PHE A 42 -0.95 -20.79 6.71
N ASN A 43 -1.86 -21.78 6.78
CA ASN A 43 -2.06 -22.59 7.97
C ASN A 43 -0.84 -23.47 8.30
N LYS A 44 -0.11 -23.98 7.27
CA LYS A 44 1.16 -24.69 7.49
C LYS A 44 2.17 -23.79 8.21
N ALA A 45 2.40 -22.59 7.66
CA ALA A 45 3.31 -21.62 8.27
C ALA A 45 2.84 -21.16 9.66
N TYR A 46 1.54 -20.93 9.84
CA TYR A 46 0.96 -20.49 11.11
C TYR A 46 1.03 -21.57 12.21
N THR A 47 1.03 -22.84 11.81
CA THR A 47 1.19 -23.98 12.73
C THR A 47 2.66 -24.18 13.11
N ASP A 48 3.59 -23.91 12.19
CA ASP A 48 5.03 -23.99 12.38
C ASP A 48 5.53 -22.86 13.29
N ASP A 49 5.23 -21.61 12.92
CA ASP A 49 5.56 -20.42 13.71
C ASP A 49 4.48 -19.35 13.54
N LYS A 50 3.60 -19.24 14.53
CA LYS A 50 2.47 -18.32 14.55
C LYS A 50 2.89 -16.85 14.42
N GLU A 51 3.95 -16.46 15.13
CA GLU A 51 4.41 -15.07 15.15
C GLU A 51 5.01 -14.68 13.80
N LEU A 52 5.92 -15.50 13.31
CA LEU A 52 6.59 -15.25 12.02
C LEU A 52 5.59 -15.28 10.84
N ALA A 53 4.66 -16.24 10.82
CA ALA A 53 3.60 -16.29 9.82
C ALA A 53 2.72 -15.03 9.83
N THR A 54 2.42 -14.50 11.03
CA THR A 54 1.70 -13.23 11.21
C THR A 54 2.50 -12.05 10.68
N GLN A 55 3.80 -11.99 10.95
CA GLN A 55 4.69 -10.95 10.41
C GLN A 55 4.74 -11.00 8.88
N VAL A 56 4.84 -12.20 8.29
CA VAL A 56 4.79 -12.41 6.84
C VAL A 56 3.45 -11.92 6.26
N LEU A 57 2.33 -12.20 6.93
CA LEU A 57 1.00 -11.73 6.52
C LEU A 57 0.92 -10.20 6.51
N PHE A 58 1.41 -9.53 7.54
CA PHE A 58 1.42 -8.07 7.61
C PHE A 58 2.41 -7.45 6.62
N TRP A 59 3.59 -8.06 6.44
CA TRP A 59 4.53 -7.64 5.40
C TRP A 59 3.90 -7.76 4.00
N ALA A 60 3.21 -8.85 3.73
CA ALA A 60 2.51 -9.02 2.45
C ALA A 60 1.50 -7.90 2.18
N ARG A 61 0.81 -7.43 3.24
CA ARG A 61 -0.17 -6.34 3.11
C ARG A 61 0.45 -4.96 3.01
N ALA A 62 1.60 -4.74 3.64
CA ALA A 62 2.22 -3.43 3.72
C ALA A 62 2.52 -2.86 2.33
N ALA A 63 1.80 -1.78 1.97
CA ALA A 63 1.88 -1.20 0.63
C ALA A 63 3.16 -0.36 0.40
N ARG A 64 3.88 0.01 1.46
CA ARG A 64 5.06 0.89 1.41
C ARG A 64 6.37 0.14 1.57
N VAL A 65 6.38 -0.86 2.43
CA VAL A 65 7.59 -1.59 2.84
C VAL A 65 7.51 -3.09 2.60
N GLY A 66 6.40 -3.56 2.06
CA GLY A 66 6.14 -4.96 1.75
C GLY A 66 5.66 -5.16 0.32
N SER A 67 4.98 -6.27 0.04
CA SER A 67 4.54 -6.61 -1.32
C SER A 67 3.23 -5.93 -1.75
N GLY A 68 2.50 -5.26 -0.86
CA GLY A 68 1.24 -4.58 -1.16
C GLY A 68 0.10 -5.53 -1.58
N GLU A 69 0.20 -6.81 -1.21
CA GLU A 69 -0.74 -7.84 -1.61
C GLU A 69 -2.06 -7.69 -0.85
N ARG A 70 -3.15 -7.52 -1.59
CA ARG A 70 -4.44 -7.24 -1.00
C ARG A 70 -5.35 -8.47 -0.96
N LYS A 71 -5.47 -9.20 -2.06
CA LYS A 71 -6.42 -10.32 -2.17
C LYS A 71 -6.07 -11.44 -1.19
N THR A 72 -4.80 -11.84 -1.18
CA THR A 72 -4.28 -12.88 -0.29
C THR A 72 -4.47 -12.48 1.17
N PHE A 73 -4.10 -11.25 1.53
CA PHE A 73 -4.29 -10.73 2.88
C PHE A 73 -5.76 -10.80 3.32
N HIS A 74 -6.70 -10.29 2.52
CA HIS A 74 -8.13 -10.33 2.85
C HIS A 74 -8.68 -11.75 2.95
N THR A 75 -8.20 -12.66 2.10
CA THR A 75 -8.58 -14.07 2.16
C THR A 75 -8.21 -14.69 3.51
N ILE A 76 -6.98 -14.49 3.95
CA ILE A 76 -6.47 -15.01 5.22
C ILE A 76 -7.14 -14.28 6.39
N LEU A 77 -7.18 -12.94 6.36
CA LEU A 77 -7.79 -12.15 7.43
C LEU A 77 -9.27 -12.50 7.66
N SER A 78 -10.02 -12.76 6.59
CA SER A 78 -11.42 -13.17 6.69
C SER A 78 -11.63 -14.53 7.35
N GLU A 79 -10.65 -15.43 7.27
CA GLU A 79 -10.69 -16.71 7.95
C GLU A 79 -10.31 -16.56 9.43
N ILE A 80 -9.25 -15.80 9.71
CA ILE A 80 -8.85 -15.47 11.08
C ILE A 80 -9.99 -14.76 11.81
N GLY A 81 -10.67 -13.80 11.17
CA GLY A 81 -11.78 -13.06 11.78
C GLY A 81 -12.95 -13.92 12.21
N LYS A 82 -13.18 -15.06 11.52
CA LYS A 82 -14.22 -16.02 11.91
C LYS A 82 -13.81 -16.90 13.10
N THR A 83 -12.55 -17.28 13.18
CA THR A 83 -12.02 -18.21 14.16
C THR A 83 -11.42 -17.54 15.41
N SER A 84 -10.92 -16.32 15.24
CA SER A 84 -10.23 -15.57 16.27
C SER A 84 -10.50 -14.06 16.14
N PRO A 85 -11.70 -13.57 16.50
CA PRO A 85 -12.03 -12.14 16.44
C PRO A 85 -11.08 -11.26 17.27
N ASP A 86 -10.52 -11.81 18.34
CA ASP A 86 -9.53 -11.12 19.19
C ASP A 86 -8.27 -10.73 18.41
N PHE A 87 -7.85 -11.55 17.43
CA PHE A 87 -6.73 -11.21 16.57
C PHE A 87 -6.99 -9.91 15.79
N ILE A 88 -8.20 -9.75 15.25
CA ILE A 88 -8.59 -8.52 14.53
C ILE A 88 -8.65 -7.35 15.50
N SER A 89 -9.23 -7.58 16.68
CA SER A 89 -9.33 -6.59 17.76
C SER A 89 -7.97 -6.02 18.16
N ASP A 90 -7.02 -6.91 18.45
CA ASP A 90 -5.69 -6.55 18.94
C ASP A 90 -4.82 -5.88 17.86
N ASN A 91 -5.04 -6.25 16.59
CA ASN A 91 -4.28 -5.74 15.46
C ASN A 91 -5.01 -4.66 14.65
N ALA A 92 -6.16 -4.14 15.11
CA ALA A 92 -6.96 -3.19 14.32
C ALA A 92 -6.15 -1.97 13.86
N LYS A 93 -5.34 -1.39 14.72
CA LYS A 93 -4.48 -0.26 14.38
C LYS A 93 -3.41 -0.64 13.35
N THR A 94 -2.72 -1.75 13.53
CA THR A 94 -1.70 -2.27 12.62
C THR A 94 -2.28 -2.56 11.23
N ILE A 95 -3.50 -3.14 11.17
CA ILE A 95 -4.21 -3.39 9.90
C ILE A 95 -4.47 -2.06 9.15
N ALA A 96 -4.89 -1.02 9.85
CA ALA A 96 -5.13 0.29 9.25
C ALA A 96 -3.84 0.99 8.79
N GLU A 97 -2.76 0.89 9.57
CA GLU A 97 -1.47 1.56 9.31
C GLU A 97 -0.68 0.90 8.17
N LEU A 98 -0.57 -0.42 8.16
CA LEU A 98 0.13 -1.17 7.11
C LEU A 98 -0.70 -1.35 5.85
N GLY A 99 -2.02 -1.44 6.01
CA GLY A 99 -2.99 -1.55 4.93
C GLY A 99 -3.75 -0.24 4.69
N TYR A 100 -5.08 -0.34 4.80
CA TYR A 100 -6.00 0.78 4.70
C TYR A 100 -7.11 0.66 5.73
N TRP A 101 -7.66 1.76 6.19
CA TRP A 101 -8.89 1.80 7.00
C TRP A 101 -10.04 0.99 6.39
N LYS A 102 -10.07 0.88 5.06
CA LYS A 102 -11.06 0.07 4.35
C LYS A 102 -10.96 -1.43 4.70
N ASP A 103 -9.78 -1.92 5.07
CA ASP A 103 -9.55 -3.32 5.40
C ASP A 103 -10.25 -3.73 6.71
N LEU A 104 -10.68 -2.76 7.52
CA LEU A 104 -11.41 -2.97 8.77
C LEU A 104 -12.94 -2.87 8.64
N ILE A 105 -13.48 -2.48 7.48
CA ILE A 105 -14.92 -2.22 7.33
C ILE A 105 -15.76 -3.47 7.56
N ASP A 106 -15.26 -4.63 7.17
CA ASP A 106 -15.96 -5.90 7.31
C ASP A 106 -15.96 -6.44 8.77
N TYR A 107 -15.30 -5.74 9.70
CA TYR A 107 -15.14 -6.10 11.11
C TYR A 107 -15.71 -5.03 12.07
N LEU A 108 -16.64 -4.22 11.60
CA LEU A 108 -17.30 -3.18 12.42
C LEU A 108 -18.32 -3.73 13.42
N ASP A 109 -18.50 -5.02 13.47
CA ASP A 109 -19.19 -5.76 14.54
C ASP A 109 -18.31 -5.96 15.78
N ILE A 110 -16.98 -5.77 15.66
CA ILE A 110 -16.02 -5.88 16.77
C ILE A 110 -15.89 -4.52 17.47
N PRO A 111 -16.26 -4.39 18.77
CA PRO A 111 -16.24 -3.10 19.48
C PRO A 111 -14.90 -2.37 19.46
N LYS A 112 -13.78 -3.12 19.56
CA LYS A 112 -12.44 -2.55 19.53
C LYS A 112 -12.08 -1.94 18.15
N VAL A 113 -12.54 -2.56 17.06
CA VAL A 113 -12.37 -2.01 15.71
C VAL A 113 -13.15 -0.71 15.58
N VAL A 114 -14.39 -0.67 16.07
CA VAL A 114 -15.21 0.55 16.08
C VAL A 114 -14.55 1.66 16.87
N SER A 115 -14.07 1.38 18.09
CA SER A 115 -13.39 2.38 18.92
C SER A 115 -12.08 2.89 18.30
N THR A 116 -11.32 2.01 17.64
CA THR A 116 -10.09 2.38 16.89
C THR A 116 -10.42 3.31 15.73
N PHE A 117 -11.47 3.00 14.96
CA PHE A 117 -11.94 3.84 13.87
C PHE A 117 -12.46 5.20 14.38
N ALA A 118 -13.26 5.19 15.44
CA ALA A 118 -13.80 6.40 16.04
C ALA A 118 -12.70 7.31 16.59
N GLN A 119 -11.68 6.73 17.23
CA GLN A 119 -10.55 7.52 17.73
C GLN A 119 -9.80 8.20 16.60
N ALA A 120 -9.47 7.49 15.53
CA ALA A 120 -8.81 8.08 14.37
C ALA A 120 -9.64 9.21 13.72
N ILE A 121 -10.98 9.06 13.70
CA ILE A 121 -11.87 10.13 13.21
C ILE A 121 -11.84 11.34 14.15
N ARG A 122 -11.81 11.15 15.48
CA ARG A 122 -11.63 12.25 16.46
C ARG A 122 -10.30 12.99 16.24
N ASP A 123 -9.25 12.21 15.96
CA ASP A 123 -7.88 12.72 15.72
C ASP A 123 -7.74 13.34 14.32
N LYS A 124 -8.84 13.40 13.54
CA LYS A 124 -8.90 13.98 12.19
C LYS A 124 -8.00 13.26 11.18
N ASP A 125 -7.77 11.94 11.37
CA ASP A 125 -7.09 11.14 10.36
C ASP A 125 -7.87 11.21 9.04
N ARG A 126 -7.22 11.76 8.01
CA ARG A 126 -7.84 12.01 6.69
C ARG A 126 -8.28 10.72 6.02
N LEU A 127 -7.51 9.64 6.18
CA LEU A 127 -7.82 8.35 5.55
C LEU A 127 -8.92 7.62 6.32
N ALA A 128 -8.93 7.67 7.65
CA ALA A 128 -10.04 7.17 8.46
C ALA A 128 -11.34 7.90 8.08
N CYS A 129 -11.33 9.23 8.03
CA CYS A 129 -12.48 10.02 7.61
C CYS A 129 -12.92 9.74 6.17
N LYS A 130 -11.98 9.48 5.25
CA LYS A 130 -12.27 9.13 3.85
C LYS A 130 -12.96 7.78 3.72
N TRP A 131 -12.47 6.78 4.43
CA TRP A 131 -12.91 5.40 4.28
C TRP A 131 -14.06 5.01 5.21
N ALA A 132 -14.33 5.80 6.26
CA ALA A 132 -15.48 5.58 7.13
C ALA A 132 -16.79 5.53 6.32
N PRO A 133 -17.62 4.47 6.49
CA PRO A 133 -18.89 4.38 5.77
C PRO A 133 -19.83 5.49 6.19
N ARG A 134 -20.34 6.27 5.22
CA ARG A 134 -21.19 7.46 5.47
C ARG A 134 -22.52 7.17 6.20
N LYS A 135 -22.96 5.91 6.21
CA LYS A 135 -24.20 5.46 6.86
C LYS A 135 -23.92 4.45 7.99
N CYS A 136 -22.77 4.52 8.62
CA CYS A 136 -22.38 3.60 9.69
C CYS A 136 -22.92 4.08 11.04
N ALA A 137 -23.90 3.34 11.58
CA ALA A 137 -24.50 3.68 12.88
C ALA A 137 -23.51 3.43 14.02
N VAL A 138 -22.79 2.30 14.02
CA VAL A 138 -21.90 1.91 15.13
C VAL A 138 -20.77 2.91 15.35
N ILE A 139 -20.10 3.38 14.29
CA ILE A 139 -19.05 4.40 14.41
C ILE A 139 -19.66 5.76 14.83
N ARG A 140 -20.80 6.14 14.24
CA ARG A 140 -21.50 7.38 14.57
C ARG A 140 -21.90 7.43 16.05
N ASP A 141 -22.46 6.34 16.58
CA ASP A 141 -22.94 6.26 17.95
C ASP A 141 -21.77 6.26 18.94
N GLU A 142 -20.67 5.60 18.60
CA GLU A 142 -19.41 5.65 19.34
C GLU A 142 -18.84 7.10 19.39
N LEU A 143 -19.02 7.87 18.33
CA LEU A 143 -18.64 9.28 18.26
C LEU A 143 -19.64 10.20 18.97
N LYS A 144 -20.81 9.70 19.39
CA LYS A 144 -21.93 10.47 19.99
C LYS A 144 -22.38 11.61 19.07
N MET A 145 -22.47 11.35 17.78
CA MET A 145 -22.87 12.32 16.76
C MET A 145 -24.24 11.99 16.17
N THR A 146 -24.96 13.01 15.73
CA THR A 146 -26.12 12.84 14.85
C THR A 146 -25.68 12.45 13.44
N ASN A 147 -26.58 11.91 12.62
CA ASN A 147 -26.29 11.59 11.22
C ASN A 147 -25.79 12.79 10.40
N LYS A 148 -26.27 14.01 10.72
CA LYS A 148 -25.87 15.24 10.04
C LYS A 148 -24.47 15.65 10.44
N GLU A 149 -24.17 15.64 11.74
CA GLU A 149 -22.84 15.97 12.28
C GLU A 149 -21.78 14.99 11.78
N TYR A 150 -22.03 13.68 11.87
CA TYR A 150 -21.13 12.65 11.40
C TYR A 150 -20.74 12.85 9.93
N ARG A 151 -21.74 13.01 9.03
CA ARG A 151 -21.46 13.22 7.59
C ARG A 151 -20.73 14.55 7.34
N LYS A 152 -21.05 15.59 8.08
CA LYS A 152 -20.38 16.90 7.98
C LYS A 152 -18.92 16.76 8.42
N TRP A 153 -18.68 16.14 9.58
CA TRP A 153 -17.34 15.88 10.12
C TRP A 153 -16.46 15.09 9.13
N LEU A 154 -16.96 13.98 8.63
CA LEU A 154 -16.24 13.17 7.66
C LEU A 154 -15.91 13.95 6.38
N LYS A 155 -16.83 14.81 5.90
CA LYS A 155 -16.58 15.64 4.72
C LYS A 155 -15.50 16.68 4.97
N GLU A 156 -15.51 17.30 6.12
CA GLU A 156 -14.58 18.38 6.48
C GLU A 156 -13.15 17.87 6.71
N HIS A 157 -13.01 16.62 7.19
CA HIS A 157 -11.71 16.05 7.56
C HIS A 157 -11.20 14.96 6.61
N SER A 158 -11.95 14.62 5.54
CA SER A 158 -11.52 13.63 4.53
C SER A 158 -10.94 14.27 3.27
N GLU A 159 -10.52 15.53 3.31
CA GLU A 159 -10.10 16.28 2.14
C GLU A 159 -8.90 15.60 1.46
N THR A 160 -9.16 15.01 0.28
CA THR A 160 -8.14 14.42 -0.58
C THR A 160 -7.90 15.31 -1.79
N VAL A 161 -6.77 15.10 -2.47
CA VAL A 161 -6.45 15.90 -3.67
C VAL A 161 -7.58 15.84 -4.69
N GLU A 162 -8.22 14.68 -4.88
CA GLU A 162 -9.35 14.52 -5.80
C GLU A 162 -10.58 15.35 -5.40
N GLN A 163 -10.85 15.47 -4.10
CA GLN A 163 -11.95 16.30 -3.60
C GLN A 163 -11.62 17.78 -3.79
N THR A 164 -10.40 18.20 -3.50
CA THR A 164 -9.92 19.56 -3.68
C THR A 164 -10.02 19.98 -5.15
N MET A 165 -9.59 19.09 -6.07
CA MET A 165 -9.71 19.26 -7.52
C MET A 165 -11.19 19.35 -7.97
N SER A 166 -12.05 18.43 -7.49
CA SER A 166 -13.48 18.43 -7.82
C SER A 166 -14.19 19.70 -7.37
N MET A 167 -13.74 20.29 -6.27
CA MET A 167 -14.24 21.58 -5.76
C MET A 167 -13.61 22.80 -6.46
N LYS A 168 -12.73 22.58 -7.45
CA LYS A 168 -11.94 23.62 -8.15
C LYS A 168 -11.12 24.51 -7.21
N ARG A 169 -10.68 23.96 -6.07
CA ARG A 169 -9.90 24.69 -5.07
C ARG A 169 -8.39 24.44 -5.28
N TRP A 170 -7.92 24.67 -6.50
CA TRP A 170 -6.54 24.38 -6.93
C TRP A 170 -5.49 25.01 -6.02
N GLY A 171 -5.68 26.28 -5.63
CA GLY A 171 -4.79 26.97 -4.69
C GLY A 171 -4.66 26.35 -3.28
N LYS A 172 -5.46 25.31 -2.94
CA LYS A 172 -5.36 24.56 -1.69
C LYS A 172 -4.63 23.22 -1.85
N VAL A 173 -4.19 22.88 -3.06
CA VAL A 173 -3.43 21.65 -3.28
C VAL A 173 -2.03 21.81 -2.69
N GLU A 174 -1.69 20.95 -1.73
CA GLU A 174 -0.34 20.83 -1.16
C GLU A 174 0.44 19.79 -1.95
N TYR A 175 1.17 20.23 -2.99
CA TYR A 175 1.85 19.34 -3.93
C TYR A 175 2.81 18.37 -3.25
N SER A 176 3.53 18.80 -2.20
CA SER A 176 4.44 17.92 -1.45
C SER A 176 3.73 16.77 -0.72
N SER A 177 2.42 16.87 -0.48
CA SER A 177 1.62 15.82 0.15
C SER A 177 0.87 14.92 -0.83
N VAL A 178 0.87 15.25 -2.12
CA VAL A 178 0.21 14.44 -3.16
C VAL A 178 1.04 13.18 -3.42
N PRO A 179 0.48 11.97 -3.26
CA PRO A 179 1.20 10.73 -3.56
C PRO A 179 1.72 10.69 -5.00
N GLY A 180 2.94 10.20 -5.22
CA GLY A 180 3.60 10.22 -6.53
C GLY A 180 2.78 9.58 -7.66
N SER A 181 2.03 8.52 -7.38
CA SER A 181 1.10 7.92 -8.36
C SER A 181 -0.05 8.87 -8.75
N ALA A 182 -0.61 9.60 -7.77
CA ALA A 182 -1.64 10.61 -8.02
C ALA A 182 -1.03 11.85 -8.70
N MET A 183 0.18 12.22 -8.31
CA MET A 183 0.95 13.32 -8.92
C MET A 183 1.11 13.10 -10.42
N ARG A 184 1.60 11.94 -10.84
CA ARG A 184 1.73 11.58 -12.27
C ARG A 184 0.37 11.57 -12.98
N LYS A 185 -0.64 10.95 -12.36
CA LYS A 185 -1.98 10.84 -12.93
C LYS A 185 -2.65 12.19 -13.18
N TYR A 186 -2.41 13.16 -12.32
CA TYR A 186 -3.10 14.45 -12.32
C TYR A 186 -2.23 15.62 -12.77
N SER A 187 -0.96 15.38 -13.15
CA SER A 187 -0.01 16.42 -13.59
C SER A 187 -0.60 17.35 -14.64
N GLY A 188 -1.20 16.82 -15.70
CA GLY A 188 -1.84 17.64 -16.74
C GLY A 188 -3.03 18.48 -16.24
N ALA A 189 -3.73 18.03 -15.19
CA ALA A 189 -4.79 18.84 -14.57
C ALA A 189 -4.21 19.95 -13.69
N PHE A 190 -3.09 19.71 -13.04
CA PHE A 190 -2.36 20.73 -12.28
C PHE A 190 -1.75 21.79 -13.20
N ASP A 191 -1.09 21.37 -14.28
CA ASP A 191 -0.56 22.30 -15.30
C ASP A 191 -1.66 23.17 -15.90
N LYS A 192 -2.83 22.60 -16.19
CA LYS A 192 -3.95 23.33 -16.78
C LYS A 192 -4.59 24.36 -15.84
N ASN A 193 -4.68 24.04 -14.54
CA ASN A 193 -5.52 24.82 -13.61
C ASN A 193 -4.73 25.58 -12.54
N ASP A 194 -3.44 25.28 -12.34
CA ASP A 194 -2.57 25.90 -11.33
C ASP A 194 -1.09 25.88 -11.80
N SER A 195 -0.87 26.20 -13.09
CA SER A 195 0.42 26.05 -13.77
C SER A 195 1.58 26.74 -13.05
N GLN A 196 1.36 27.96 -12.55
CA GLN A 196 2.41 28.74 -11.87
C GLN A 196 2.87 28.03 -10.60
N ARG A 197 1.96 27.74 -9.65
CA ARG A 197 2.33 27.10 -8.38
C ARG A 197 2.87 25.68 -8.59
N PHE A 198 2.32 24.94 -9.55
CA PHE A 198 2.80 23.61 -9.87
C PHE A 198 4.18 23.64 -10.51
N GLY A 199 4.44 24.60 -11.42
CA GLY A 199 5.75 24.85 -12.00
C GLY A 199 6.78 25.22 -10.94
N ASP A 200 6.47 26.23 -10.13
CA ASP A 200 7.34 26.68 -9.03
C ASP A 200 7.69 25.51 -8.06
N TRP A 201 6.73 24.65 -7.75
CA TRP A 201 6.96 23.47 -6.90
C TRP A 201 7.84 22.43 -7.60
N LYS A 202 7.70 22.20 -8.90
CA LYS A 202 8.58 21.27 -9.66
C LYS A 202 10.03 21.73 -9.62
N GLU A 203 10.28 23.02 -9.77
CA GLU A 203 11.62 23.63 -9.81
C GLU A 203 12.24 23.82 -8.42
N ASP A 204 11.44 23.95 -7.37
CA ASP A 204 11.92 24.16 -6.00
C ASP A 204 12.61 22.91 -5.45
N LYS A 205 13.95 22.93 -5.39
CA LYS A 205 14.78 21.84 -4.87
C LYS A 205 14.62 21.61 -3.37
N THR A 206 14.05 22.55 -2.63
CA THR A 206 13.88 22.45 -1.17
C THR A 206 12.61 21.72 -0.78
N SER A 207 11.57 21.80 -1.60
CA SER A 207 10.30 21.08 -1.38
C SER A 207 10.45 19.61 -1.71
N LYS A 208 9.82 18.75 -0.91
CA LYS A 208 9.84 17.29 -1.09
C LYS A 208 8.64 16.80 -1.89
N ALA A 209 8.80 15.69 -2.61
CA ALA A 209 7.72 14.94 -3.22
C ALA A 209 7.38 13.70 -2.39
N SER A 210 6.10 13.35 -2.30
CA SER A 210 5.65 12.14 -1.59
C SER A 210 5.78 10.91 -2.50
N VAL A 211 6.90 10.20 -2.40
CA VAL A 211 7.26 9.06 -3.27
C VAL A 211 7.22 7.69 -2.57
N SER A 212 6.74 7.60 -1.33
CA SER A 212 6.80 6.39 -0.49
C SER A 212 6.15 5.13 -1.10
N ALA A 213 5.32 5.28 -2.13
CA ALA A 213 4.70 4.18 -2.87
C ALA A 213 4.89 4.37 -4.39
N THR A 214 6.01 4.97 -4.80
CA THR A 214 6.35 5.21 -6.20
C THR A 214 7.59 4.38 -6.54
N TYR A 215 7.49 3.58 -7.58
CA TYR A 215 8.61 2.76 -8.03
C TYR A 215 9.43 3.48 -9.10
N PRO A 216 10.78 3.28 -9.17
CA PRO A 216 11.65 3.92 -10.15
C PRO A 216 11.15 3.76 -11.59
N HIS A 217 10.75 2.55 -12.01
CA HIS A 217 10.23 2.28 -13.34
C HIS A 217 8.92 3.03 -13.67
N GLU A 218 8.19 3.47 -12.66
CA GLU A 218 6.99 4.28 -12.85
C GLU A 218 7.34 5.75 -13.08
N VAL A 219 8.41 6.24 -12.47
CA VAL A 219 8.93 7.60 -12.68
C VAL A 219 9.43 7.76 -14.10
N LEU A 220 10.12 6.74 -14.65
CA LEU A 220 10.58 6.74 -16.04
C LEU A 220 9.48 6.80 -17.10
N LYS A 221 8.23 6.51 -16.72
CA LYS A 221 7.04 6.65 -17.59
C LYS A 221 6.37 8.03 -17.52
N CYS A 222 6.99 8.98 -16.83
CA CYS A 222 6.46 10.33 -16.70
C CYS A 222 6.83 11.15 -17.94
N ASP A 223 5.83 11.68 -18.66
CA ASP A 223 6.05 12.51 -19.87
C ASP A 223 6.62 13.90 -19.54
N ASP A 224 6.40 14.40 -18.33
CA ASP A 224 6.93 15.67 -17.82
C ASP A 224 8.30 15.44 -17.19
N SER A 225 9.36 15.87 -17.87
CA SER A 225 10.74 15.68 -17.42
C SER A 225 11.01 16.37 -16.09
N ALA A 226 10.53 17.59 -15.87
CA ALA A 226 10.72 18.33 -14.64
C ALA A 226 10.04 17.63 -13.45
N LEU A 227 8.86 17.05 -13.67
CA LEU A 227 8.17 16.23 -12.68
C LEU A 227 8.91 14.90 -12.45
N ALA A 228 9.41 14.25 -13.50
CA ALA A 228 10.20 13.03 -13.40
C ALA A 228 11.45 13.26 -12.54
N ASP A 229 12.21 14.31 -12.82
CA ASP A 229 13.41 14.69 -12.05
C ASP A 229 13.08 14.98 -10.59
N LYS A 230 11.97 15.69 -10.34
CA LYS A 230 11.50 15.97 -9.00
C LYS A 230 11.15 14.69 -8.22
N LEU A 231 10.42 13.75 -8.84
CA LEU A 231 10.06 12.48 -8.21
C LEU A 231 11.30 11.61 -8.00
N TRP A 232 12.17 11.53 -9.01
CA TRP A 232 13.41 10.73 -8.95
C TRP A 232 14.32 11.17 -7.83
N SER A 233 14.59 12.47 -7.71
CA SER A 233 15.47 13.03 -6.67
C SER A 233 14.94 12.85 -5.23
N ASN A 234 13.67 12.48 -5.07
CA ASN A 234 13.05 12.18 -3.79
C ASN A 234 12.89 10.68 -3.51
N LEU A 235 13.26 9.79 -4.46
CA LEU A 235 13.31 8.35 -4.19
C LEU A 235 14.34 8.05 -3.11
N PRO A 236 14.09 7.04 -2.26
CA PRO A 236 15.07 6.65 -1.24
C PRO A 236 16.33 6.10 -1.93
N ASP A 237 17.47 6.61 -1.52
CA ASP A 237 18.76 6.01 -1.87
C ASP A 237 19.04 4.85 -0.91
N LEU A 238 18.80 3.63 -1.41
CA LEU A 238 18.98 2.41 -0.62
C LEU A 238 20.43 1.98 -0.47
N LEU A 239 21.35 2.62 -1.19
CA LEU A 239 22.77 2.30 -1.21
C LEU A 239 23.63 3.35 -0.51
N SER A 240 23.04 4.46 -0.07
CA SER A 240 23.77 5.60 0.54
C SER A 240 24.59 5.24 1.79
N GLU A 241 24.23 4.15 2.49
CA GLU A 241 24.94 3.68 3.68
C GLU A 241 25.91 2.51 3.38
N SER A 242 26.06 2.12 2.10
CA SER A 242 26.92 1.01 1.69
C SER A 242 28.24 1.53 1.15
N ASP A 243 29.34 1.08 1.73
CA ASP A 243 30.70 1.32 1.22
C ASP A 243 31.12 0.26 0.16
N GLU A 244 30.21 -0.62 -0.25
CA GLU A 244 30.49 -1.70 -1.18
C GLU A 244 30.46 -1.21 -2.63
N ASN A 245 31.40 -1.69 -3.45
CA ASN A 245 31.38 -1.50 -4.90
C ASN A 245 30.35 -2.45 -5.52
N ILE A 246 29.19 -1.93 -5.91
CA ILE A 246 28.10 -2.71 -6.48
C ILE A 246 28.10 -2.55 -7.99
N LEU A 247 28.22 -3.66 -8.73
CA LEU A 247 28.07 -3.71 -10.17
C LEU A 247 26.73 -4.37 -10.51
N PRO A 248 25.71 -3.61 -10.96
CA PRO A 248 24.45 -4.20 -11.38
C PRO A 248 24.60 -4.97 -12.69
N MET A 249 24.02 -6.16 -12.75
CA MET A 249 23.89 -6.95 -13.98
C MET A 249 22.43 -6.97 -14.40
N ILE A 250 22.12 -6.32 -15.52
CA ILE A 250 20.75 -6.12 -16.00
C ILE A 250 20.44 -7.13 -17.11
N ASP A 251 19.44 -7.98 -16.89
CA ASP A 251 18.91 -8.84 -17.95
C ASP A 251 17.94 -8.03 -18.83
N VAL A 252 18.31 -7.87 -20.11
CA VAL A 252 17.49 -7.19 -21.13
C VAL A 252 17.03 -8.16 -22.23
N SER A 253 17.03 -9.45 -21.95
CA SER A 253 16.58 -10.48 -22.90
C SER A 253 15.10 -10.31 -23.28
N GLY A 254 14.69 -10.93 -24.39
CA GLY A 254 13.32 -10.81 -24.91
C GLY A 254 12.24 -11.29 -23.95
N SER A 255 12.55 -12.24 -23.05
CA SER A 255 11.63 -12.71 -22.00
C SER A 255 11.31 -11.66 -20.93
N MET A 256 12.14 -10.61 -20.80
CA MET A 256 11.95 -9.49 -19.89
C MET A 256 11.01 -8.41 -20.42
N MET A 257 10.51 -8.51 -21.64
CA MET A 257 9.65 -7.50 -22.27
C MET A 257 8.50 -7.05 -21.35
N GLY A 258 8.24 -5.74 -21.32
CA GLY A 258 7.20 -5.13 -20.53
C GLY A 258 7.68 -4.63 -19.15
N GLN A 259 6.92 -4.90 -18.10
CA GLN A 259 7.25 -4.40 -16.77
C GLN A 259 8.57 -4.96 -16.20
N PRO A 260 8.93 -6.24 -16.36
CA PRO A 260 10.22 -6.75 -15.88
C PRO A 260 11.40 -5.99 -16.44
N LEU A 261 11.41 -5.72 -17.74
CA LEU A 261 12.47 -4.92 -18.39
C LEU A 261 12.52 -3.49 -17.85
N ALA A 262 11.37 -2.84 -17.69
CA ALA A 262 11.30 -1.49 -17.13
C ALA A 262 11.85 -1.41 -15.70
N VAL A 263 11.57 -2.42 -14.87
CA VAL A 263 12.11 -2.55 -13.52
C VAL A 263 13.63 -2.76 -13.58
N ALA A 264 14.10 -3.71 -14.39
CA ALA A 264 15.52 -4.02 -14.53
C ALA A 264 16.34 -2.77 -14.95
N ILE A 265 15.89 -2.05 -15.98
CA ILE A 265 16.55 -0.81 -16.44
C ILE A 265 16.54 0.29 -15.38
N SER A 266 15.46 0.40 -14.61
CA SER A 266 15.32 1.47 -13.63
C SER A 266 16.15 1.27 -12.34
N LEU A 267 16.58 0.03 -12.08
CA LEU A 267 17.38 -0.32 -10.91
C LEU A 267 18.88 -0.44 -11.23
N GLY A 268 19.24 -0.69 -12.47
CA GLY A 268 20.62 -0.77 -12.95
C GLY A 268 21.11 0.50 -13.58
#